data_80eda801d866143445e9367e16c7a0cf
#
_entry.id   80eda801d866143445e9367e16c7a0cf
#
_cell.length_a   1.000
_cell.length_b   1.000
_cell.length_c   1.000
_cell.angle_alpha   90.00
_cell.angle_beta   90.00
_cell.angle_gamma   90.00
#
_symmetry.space_group_name_H-M   'P 1'
#
loop_
_entity.id
_entity.type
_entity.pdbx_description
1 polymer ?
#
loop_
_entity_poly.entity_id
_entity_poly.type
_entity_poly.pdbx_seq_one_letter_code
_entity_poly.pdbx_strand_id
1 'polypeptide(L)'
;MLTLSIDDYKAATDHMTYMLKKIDPDSTHLAANTVSEAMSMMSHDVQIVFLNIEMPGINGIQLADKLRKEYENLNIIFVTGYPEYSFEAYSVRPSGFLAKPVTEKDIARELRELRYPISKTKPRLRVQCSPFAVFADDKPFEFKRQSTMELFAYLVYKKGAYCTNGNIIAVLWGGDIEKQAYLRKLLSDMRKCFGSVGLDDVIAKKYGKTCVDMNKIQCVGNPSEIAEKFGWIE
;
A
#
# COMPACT_ATOMS: atom_id res chain seq x y z
N MET A 1 5.81 6.37 -6.38
CA MET A 1 6.09 5.41 -5.27
C MET A 1 6.20 6.13 -3.93
N LEU A 2 6.05 5.44 -2.79
CA LEU A 2 6.35 5.97 -1.47
C LEU A 2 7.57 5.21 -0.91
N THR A 3 8.62 5.94 -0.58
CA THR A 3 9.86 5.37 -0.01
C THR A 3 10.15 5.96 1.37
N LEU A 4 10.83 5.21 2.21
CA LEU A 4 11.33 5.65 3.51
C LEU A 4 12.82 5.33 3.63
N SER A 5 13.65 6.34 3.87
CA SER A 5 15.09 6.19 4.13
C SER A 5 15.34 6.27 5.63
N ILE A 6 16.01 5.27 6.19
CA ILE A 6 16.28 5.13 7.62
C ILE A 6 17.79 5.05 7.85
N ASP A 7 18.35 6.04 8.51
CA ASP A 7 19.79 6.14 8.82
C ASP A 7 19.95 7.08 10.01
N ASP A 8 20.74 6.73 11.00
CA ASP A 8 20.98 7.56 12.19
C ASP A 8 21.78 8.85 11.86
N TYR A 9 22.43 8.88 10.69
CA TYR A 9 23.14 10.05 10.20
C TYR A 9 22.26 10.87 9.25
N LYS A 10 21.78 12.02 9.72
CA LYS A 10 20.86 12.89 8.97
C LYS A 10 21.34 13.25 7.55
N ALA A 11 22.65 13.53 7.40
CA ALA A 11 23.18 13.85 6.07
C ALA A 11 23.06 12.67 5.09
N ALA A 12 23.06 11.42 5.56
CA ALA A 12 22.87 10.25 4.70
C ALA A 12 21.41 10.15 4.23
N THR A 13 20.42 10.38 5.11
CA THR A 13 19.00 10.39 4.73
C THR A 13 18.65 11.57 3.82
N ASP A 14 19.19 12.77 4.07
CA ASP A 14 19.01 13.94 3.23
C ASP A 14 19.59 13.69 1.82
N HIS A 15 20.79 13.10 1.75
CA HIS A 15 21.44 12.77 0.47
C HIS A 15 20.64 11.71 -0.31
N MET A 16 20.19 10.64 0.36
CA MET A 16 19.35 9.61 -0.25
C MET A 16 18.06 10.21 -0.80
N THR A 17 17.37 11.03 -0.01
CA THR A 17 16.15 11.71 -0.44
C THR A 17 16.38 12.62 -1.65
N TYR A 18 17.51 13.33 -1.67
CA TYR A 18 17.89 14.18 -2.80
C TYR A 18 18.09 13.36 -4.08
N MET A 19 18.82 12.24 -4.02
CA MET A 19 19.04 11.35 -5.17
C MET A 19 17.73 10.72 -5.65
N LEU A 20 16.88 10.28 -4.72
CA LEU A 20 15.58 9.69 -5.06
C LEU A 20 14.66 10.70 -5.75
N LYS A 21 14.65 11.95 -5.31
CA LYS A 21 13.88 13.04 -5.98
C LYS A 21 14.36 13.33 -7.39
N LYS A 22 15.64 13.14 -7.67
CA LYS A 22 16.15 13.27 -9.04
C LYS A 22 15.74 12.09 -9.93
N ILE A 23 15.73 10.88 -9.38
CA ILE A 23 15.38 9.66 -10.12
C ILE A 23 13.87 9.58 -10.37
N ASP A 24 13.06 9.95 -9.38
CA ASP A 24 11.59 9.88 -9.43
C ASP A 24 10.96 11.09 -8.72
N PRO A 25 10.90 12.25 -9.41
CA PRO A 25 10.42 13.53 -8.82
C PRO A 25 8.94 13.50 -8.46
N ASP A 26 8.14 12.64 -9.09
CA ASP A 26 6.69 12.52 -8.86
C ASP A 26 6.32 11.66 -7.65
N SER A 27 7.32 11.05 -7.02
CA SER A 27 7.15 10.17 -5.87
C SER A 27 7.40 10.89 -4.54
N THR A 28 6.90 10.30 -3.46
CA THR A 28 7.13 10.78 -2.09
C THR A 28 8.29 10.03 -1.47
N HIS A 29 9.25 10.76 -0.93
CA HIS A 29 10.44 10.20 -0.29
C HIS A 29 10.54 10.73 1.13
N LEU A 30 10.30 9.84 2.11
CA LEU A 30 10.36 10.12 3.53
C LEU A 30 11.78 9.80 4.07
N ALA A 31 12.14 10.45 5.17
CA ALA A 31 13.39 10.21 5.87
C ALA A 31 13.14 10.12 7.38
N ALA A 32 13.80 9.19 8.04
CA ALA A 32 13.78 9.01 9.49
C ALA A 32 15.20 8.80 10.00
N ASN A 33 15.54 9.45 11.13
CA ASN A 33 16.85 9.33 11.74
C ASN A 33 16.85 8.52 13.05
N THR A 34 15.71 8.01 13.42
CA THR A 34 15.54 7.07 14.53
C THR A 34 14.55 5.97 14.17
N VAL A 35 14.68 4.82 14.84
CA VAL A 35 13.73 3.71 14.65
C VAL A 35 12.31 4.12 15.07
N SER A 36 12.16 4.89 16.15
CA SER A 36 10.86 5.39 16.61
C SER A 36 10.17 6.27 15.56
N GLU A 37 10.92 7.18 14.95
CA GLU A 37 10.45 8.04 13.87
C GLU A 37 10.06 7.20 12.64
N ALA A 38 10.94 6.25 12.24
CA ALA A 38 10.66 5.34 11.14
C ALA A 38 9.36 4.56 11.35
N MET A 39 9.16 3.98 12.54
CA MET A 39 7.94 3.22 12.85
C MET A 39 6.68 4.09 12.84
N SER A 40 6.78 5.37 13.23
CA SER A 40 5.64 6.30 13.14
C SER A 40 5.26 6.67 11.70
N MET A 41 6.20 6.59 10.76
CA MET A 41 6.01 6.88 9.34
C MET A 41 5.65 5.63 8.52
N MET A 42 5.85 4.42 9.09
CA MET A 42 5.52 3.17 8.38
C MET A 42 4.02 3.01 8.19
N SER A 43 3.65 2.63 6.99
CA SER A 43 2.28 2.26 6.61
C SER A 43 2.34 1.22 5.48
N HIS A 44 1.20 0.60 5.16
CA HIS A 44 1.10 -0.32 4.02
C HIS A 44 1.31 0.36 2.65
N ASP A 45 1.35 1.69 2.61
CA ASP A 45 1.63 2.46 1.39
C ASP A 45 3.14 2.61 1.12
N VAL A 46 3.99 2.39 2.14
CA VAL A 46 5.44 2.39 1.95
C VAL A 46 5.86 1.16 1.14
N GLN A 47 6.43 1.41 -0.02
CA GLN A 47 6.77 0.37 -1.00
C GLN A 47 8.24 -0.04 -0.94
N ILE A 48 9.11 0.89 -0.53
CA ILE A 48 10.56 0.65 -0.40
C ILE A 48 11.06 1.29 0.88
N VAL A 49 11.87 0.55 1.62
CA VAL A 49 12.69 1.06 2.72
C VAL A 49 14.16 0.95 2.33
N PHE A 50 14.86 2.09 2.33
CA PHE A 50 16.32 2.15 2.29
C PHE A 50 16.80 2.19 3.74
N LEU A 51 17.55 1.17 4.18
CA LEU A 51 17.80 0.91 5.58
C LEU A 51 19.30 0.80 5.88
N ASN A 52 19.81 1.67 6.74
CA ASN A 52 21.16 1.50 7.27
C ASN A 52 21.21 0.27 8.22
N ILE A 53 22.35 -0.43 8.25
CA ILE A 53 22.51 -1.62 9.09
C ILE A 53 22.95 -1.22 10.49
N GLU A 54 24.02 -0.45 10.61
CA GLU A 54 24.51 -0.02 11.92
C GLU A 54 23.81 1.25 12.39
N MET A 55 22.97 1.10 13.41
CA MET A 55 22.24 2.22 14.03
C MET A 55 22.21 2.02 15.56
N PRO A 56 22.20 3.11 16.34
CA PRO A 56 22.09 3.02 17.79
C PRO A 56 20.80 2.29 18.23
N GLY A 57 20.95 1.34 19.14
CA GLY A 57 19.85 0.64 19.81
C GLY A 57 19.34 -0.61 19.12
N ILE A 58 19.18 -0.62 17.79
CA ILE A 58 18.75 -1.80 17.04
C ILE A 58 19.54 -1.89 15.72
N ASN A 59 20.04 -3.08 15.42
CA ASN A 59 20.65 -3.36 14.13
C ASN A 59 19.58 -3.36 13.03
N GLY A 60 19.89 -2.75 11.87
CA GLY A 60 18.98 -2.66 10.72
C GLY A 60 18.49 -4.01 10.19
N ILE A 61 19.28 -5.09 10.34
CA ILE A 61 18.86 -6.44 9.95
C ILE A 61 17.72 -6.92 10.86
N GLN A 62 17.80 -6.66 12.17
CA GLN A 62 16.71 -6.97 13.11
C GLN A 62 15.47 -6.12 12.85
N LEU A 63 15.63 -4.85 12.47
CA LEU A 63 14.53 -4.00 12.07
C LEU A 63 13.87 -4.52 10.79
N ALA A 64 14.66 -4.92 9.80
CA ALA A 64 14.17 -5.52 8.56
C ALA A 64 13.33 -6.79 8.80
N ASP A 65 13.76 -7.66 9.71
CA ASP A 65 12.99 -8.86 10.08
C ASP A 65 11.63 -8.52 10.70
N LYS A 66 11.58 -7.50 11.56
CA LYS A 66 10.31 -6.98 12.12
C LYS A 66 9.40 -6.41 11.04
N LEU A 67 9.92 -5.54 10.17
CA LEU A 67 9.17 -4.92 9.10
C LEU A 67 8.61 -5.96 8.13
N ARG A 68 9.36 -7.01 7.82
CA ARG A 68 8.90 -8.08 6.92
C ARG A 68 7.75 -8.91 7.48
N LYS A 69 7.70 -9.09 8.79
CA LYS A 69 6.59 -9.81 9.46
C LYS A 69 5.28 -9.03 9.38
N GLU A 70 5.36 -7.71 9.36
CA GLU A 70 4.20 -6.82 9.34
C GLU A 70 3.80 -6.39 7.91
N TYR A 71 4.80 -6.21 7.02
CA TYR A 71 4.63 -5.70 5.65
C TYR A 71 5.13 -6.72 4.62
N GLU A 72 4.29 -7.64 4.22
CA GLU A 72 4.64 -8.85 3.43
C GLU A 72 5.33 -8.54 2.08
N ASN A 73 4.92 -7.48 1.38
CA ASN A 73 5.43 -7.10 0.06
C ASN A 73 6.35 -5.86 0.08
N LEU A 74 6.92 -5.55 1.25
CA LEU A 74 7.84 -4.43 1.40
C LEU A 74 9.19 -4.74 0.74
N ASN A 75 9.66 -3.86 -0.14
CA ASN A 75 11.03 -3.91 -0.63
C ASN A 75 11.97 -3.28 0.40
N ILE A 76 12.94 -4.04 0.88
CA ILE A 76 13.98 -3.56 1.77
C ILE A 76 15.30 -3.57 1.01
N ILE A 77 15.93 -2.42 0.90
CA ILE A 77 17.27 -2.23 0.30
C ILE A 77 18.18 -1.75 1.41
N PHE A 78 19.18 -2.55 1.76
CA PHE A 78 20.19 -2.12 2.73
C PHE A 78 21.12 -1.10 2.11
N VAL A 79 21.51 -0.10 2.91
CA VAL A 79 22.44 0.98 2.52
C VAL A 79 23.47 1.14 3.65
N THR A 80 24.66 0.61 3.50
CA THR A 80 25.62 0.54 4.60
C THR A 80 27.04 0.87 4.17
N GLY A 81 27.83 1.39 5.10
CA GLY A 81 29.29 1.53 4.95
C GLY A 81 30.08 0.23 5.21
N TYR A 82 29.40 -0.82 5.60
CA TYR A 82 29.98 -2.08 6.03
C TYR A 82 29.52 -3.24 5.14
N PRO A 83 30.16 -3.44 3.97
CA PRO A 83 29.74 -4.45 2.99
C PRO A 83 29.85 -5.90 3.51
N GLU A 84 30.62 -6.16 4.56
CA GLU A 84 30.75 -7.46 5.23
C GLU A 84 29.43 -7.97 5.81
N TYR A 85 28.48 -7.10 6.16
CA TYR A 85 27.14 -7.49 6.61
C TYR A 85 26.26 -8.07 5.51
N SER A 86 26.70 -8.07 4.24
CA SER A 86 25.91 -8.58 3.11
C SER A 86 25.48 -10.04 3.33
N PHE A 87 26.34 -10.88 3.90
CA PHE A 87 26.03 -12.28 4.18
C PHE A 87 24.93 -12.42 5.25
N GLU A 88 25.05 -11.67 6.36
CA GLU A 88 24.05 -11.68 7.43
C GLU A 88 22.72 -11.09 6.95
N ALA A 89 22.77 -9.98 6.21
CA ALA A 89 21.62 -9.32 5.62
C ALA A 89 20.82 -10.23 4.67
N TYR A 90 21.47 -11.22 4.03
CA TYR A 90 20.80 -12.18 3.15
C TYR A 90 19.75 -13.02 3.88
N SER A 91 19.89 -13.21 5.20
CA SER A 91 18.94 -13.97 6.04
C SER A 91 17.52 -13.41 5.98
N VAL A 92 17.35 -12.08 5.84
CA VAL A 92 16.05 -11.42 5.73
C VAL A 92 15.59 -11.26 4.27
N ARG A 93 16.34 -11.82 3.31
CA ARG A 93 16.03 -11.79 1.88
C ARG A 93 15.70 -10.38 1.38
N PRO A 94 16.63 -9.41 1.44
CA PRO A 94 16.39 -8.04 0.99
C PRO A 94 16.07 -8.00 -0.51
N SER A 95 15.50 -6.89 -0.97
CA SER A 95 15.32 -6.61 -2.39
C SER A 95 16.57 -6.07 -3.05
N GLY A 96 17.51 -5.56 -2.26
CA GLY A 96 18.80 -5.05 -2.74
C GLY A 96 19.76 -4.71 -1.62
N PHE A 97 21.01 -4.42 -2.02
CA PHE A 97 22.08 -4.05 -1.12
C PHE A 97 23.00 -3.00 -1.76
N LEU A 98 23.18 -1.87 -1.10
CA LEU A 98 23.99 -0.74 -1.55
C LEU A 98 25.11 -0.47 -0.57
N ALA A 99 26.37 -0.52 -1.02
CA ALA A 99 27.51 -0.08 -0.23
C ALA A 99 27.68 1.44 -0.36
N LYS A 100 27.89 2.15 0.76
CA LYS A 100 28.24 3.57 0.75
C LYS A 100 29.70 3.75 0.26
N PRO A 101 29.99 4.78 -0.58
CA PRO A 101 29.12 5.85 -1.03
C PRO A 101 28.19 5.41 -2.17
N VAL A 102 26.91 5.75 -2.06
CA VAL A 102 25.86 5.39 -3.02
C VAL A 102 25.76 6.44 -4.12
N THR A 103 25.54 5.99 -5.37
CA THR A 103 25.31 6.88 -6.51
C THR A 103 23.87 6.76 -7.03
N GLU A 104 23.42 7.76 -7.81
CA GLU A 104 22.11 7.71 -8.52
C GLU A 104 22.00 6.47 -9.42
N LYS A 105 23.10 6.02 -10.03
CA LYS A 105 23.14 4.83 -10.90
C LYS A 105 22.90 3.55 -10.10
N ASP A 106 23.46 3.45 -8.90
CA ASP A 106 23.28 2.30 -8.01
C ASP A 106 21.84 2.18 -7.57
N ILE A 107 21.25 3.29 -7.10
CA ILE A 107 19.84 3.34 -6.72
C ILE A 107 18.96 2.96 -7.92
N ALA A 108 19.20 3.54 -9.09
CA ALA A 108 18.40 3.25 -10.28
C ALA A 108 18.51 1.79 -10.73
N ARG A 109 19.64 1.12 -10.49
CA ARG A 109 19.80 -0.32 -10.74
C ARG A 109 18.90 -1.13 -9.79
N GLU A 110 19.00 -0.91 -8.48
CA GLU A 110 18.19 -1.64 -7.49
C GLU A 110 16.69 -1.42 -7.69
N LEU A 111 16.27 -0.20 -8.06
CA LEU A 111 14.86 0.10 -8.35
C LEU A 111 14.30 -0.64 -9.57
N ARG A 112 15.15 -1.10 -10.51
CA ARG A 112 14.71 -1.92 -11.65
C ARG A 112 14.55 -3.40 -11.30
N GLU A 113 15.28 -3.88 -10.29
CA GLU A 113 15.41 -5.28 -9.93
C GLU A 113 14.70 -5.61 -8.58
N LEU A 114 13.71 -4.81 -8.22
CA LEU A 114 12.96 -4.99 -6.97
C LEU A 114 12.32 -6.38 -6.91
N ARG A 115 12.43 -7.02 -5.76
CA ARG A 115 11.83 -8.33 -5.49
C ARG A 115 10.31 -8.31 -5.63
N TYR A 116 9.68 -7.23 -5.18
CA TYR A 116 8.25 -6.96 -5.35
C TYR A 116 8.10 -5.79 -6.31
N PRO A 117 7.74 -6.05 -7.58
CA PRO A 117 7.63 -5.01 -8.59
C PRO A 117 6.66 -3.92 -8.17
N ILE A 118 7.08 -2.66 -8.29
CA ILE A 118 6.25 -1.50 -8.03
C ILE A 118 5.71 -1.00 -9.37
N SER A 119 4.39 -1.00 -9.50
CA SER A 119 3.78 -0.33 -10.65
C SER A 119 4.06 1.17 -10.55
N LYS A 120 4.76 1.73 -11.52
CA LYS A 120 4.98 3.18 -11.62
C LYS A 120 3.72 3.94 -12.05
N THR A 121 2.69 3.23 -12.49
CA THR A 121 1.43 3.84 -12.84
C THR A 121 0.67 4.17 -11.56
N LYS A 122 0.45 5.45 -11.33
CA LYS A 122 -0.47 5.94 -10.29
C LYS A 122 -1.79 5.18 -10.47
N PRO A 123 -2.35 4.58 -9.42
CA PRO A 123 -3.64 3.92 -9.55
C PRO A 123 -4.65 4.86 -10.21
N ARG A 124 -5.29 4.40 -11.28
CA ARG A 124 -6.31 5.17 -12.00
C ARG A 124 -7.54 5.45 -11.14
N LEU A 125 -7.76 4.64 -10.10
CA LEU A 125 -8.86 4.78 -9.17
C LEU A 125 -8.35 5.40 -7.86
N ARG A 126 -8.87 6.57 -7.52
CA ARG A 126 -8.64 7.25 -6.24
C ARG A 126 -9.90 7.24 -5.41
N VAL A 127 -9.78 6.82 -4.15
CA VAL A 127 -10.88 6.78 -3.18
C VAL A 127 -10.55 7.75 -2.05
N GLN A 128 -11.36 8.77 -1.90
CA GLN A 128 -11.32 9.68 -0.74
C GLN A 128 -12.23 9.10 0.34
N CYS A 129 -11.69 8.92 1.55
CA CYS A 129 -12.41 8.25 2.63
C CYS A 129 -13.38 9.18 3.38
N SER A 130 -12.99 10.46 3.54
CA SER A 130 -13.84 11.48 4.19
C SER A 130 -13.71 12.85 3.50
N PRO A 131 -14.79 13.42 2.93
CA PRO A 131 -16.05 12.75 2.60
C PRO A 131 -15.82 11.63 1.57
N PHE A 132 -16.60 10.55 1.66
CA PHE A 132 -16.42 9.43 0.73
C PHE A 132 -16.74 9.85 -0.71
N ALA A 133 -15.73 9.74 -1.58
CA ALA A 133 -15.83 10.03 -3.01
C ALA A 133 -14.87 9.13 -3.80
N VAL A 134 -15.24 8.81 -5.03
CA VAL A 134 -14.44 7.97 -5.93
C VAL A 134 -14.12 8.73 -7.20
N PHE A 135 -12.88 8.59 -7.69
CA PHE A 135 -12.41 9.25 -8.91
C PHE A 135 -11.70 8.20 -9.78
N ALA A 136 -12.03 8.18 -11.05
CA ALA A 136 -11.33 7.39 -12.06
C ALA A 136 -10.62 8.35 -13.04
N ASP A 137 -9.30 8.16 -13.21
CA ASP A 137 -8.47 9.07 -14.02
C ASP A 137 -8.66 10.55 -13.63
N ASP A 138 -8.66 10.82 -12.31
CA ASP A 138 -8.88 12.12 -11.66
C ASP A 138 -10.25 12.79 -11.95
N LYS A 139 -11.20 12.08 -12.60
CA LYS A 139 -12.58 12.54 -12.79
C LYS A 139 -13.51 11.89 -11.77
N PRO A 140 -14.53 12.61 -11.27
CA PRO A 140 -15.55 12.02 -10.41
C PRO A 140 -16.14 10.76 -11.02
N PHE A 141 -16.18 9.67 -10.24
CA PHE A 141 -16.73 8.40 -10.66
C PHE A 141 -18.06 8.15 -9.95
N GLU A 142 -19.12 8.04 -10.70
CA GLU A 142 -20.46 7.86 -10.17
C GLU A 142 -20.95 6.42 -10.35
N PHE A 143 -21.43 5.84 -9.26
CA PHE A 143 -22.11 4.55 -9.30
C PHE A 143 -23.57 4.77 -9.71
N LYS A 144 -24.10 3.88 -10.56
CA LYS A 144 -25.51 3.93 -10.99
C LYS A 144 -26.51 3.83 -9.83
N ARG A 145 -26.07 3.30 -8.68
CA ARG A 145 -26.91 3.09 -7.49
C ARG A 145 -26.13 3.41 -6.23
N GLN A 146 -26.78 4.06 -5.30
CA GLN A 146 -26.28 4.32 -3.95
C GLN A 146 -25.81 3.03 -3.27
N SER A 147 -26.60 1.94 -3.34
CA SER A 147 -26.25 0.65 -2.72
C SER A 147 -25.02 0.00 -3.35
N THR A 148 -24.72 0.26 -4.64
CA THR A 148 -23.48 -0.22 -5.26
C THR A 148 -22.27 0.56 -4.74
N MET A 149 -22.41 1.86 -4.54
CA MET A 149 -21.39 2.71 -3.92
C MET A 149 -21.12 2.28 -2.46
N GLU A 150 -22.16 2.03 -1.69
CA GLU A 150 -22.06 1.57 -0.29
C GLU A 150 -21.37 0.20 -0.20
N LEU A 151 -21.70 -0.74 -1.09
CA LEU A 151 -21.01 -2.02 -1.18
C LEU A 151 -19.51 -1.84 -1.49
N PHE A 152 -19.18 -0.95 -2.43
CA PHE A 152 -17.78 -0.65 -2.74
C PHE A 152 -17.07 -0.01 -1.55
N ALA A 153 -17.69 0.95 -0.88
CA ALA A 153 -17.17 1.60 0.33
C ALA A 153 -16.88 0.58 1.43
N TYR A 154 -17.76 -0.40 1.64
CA TYR A 154 -17.53 -1.50 2.59
C TYR A 154 -16.32 -2.35 2.24
N LEU A 155 -16.15 -2.72 0.96
CA LEU A 155 -15.00 -3.51 0.53
C LEU A 155 -13.67 -2.73 0.67
N VAL A 156 -13.68 -1.41 0.45
CA VAL A 156 -12.51 -0.54 0.71
C VAL A 156 -12.22 -0.47 2.20
N TYR A 157 -13.25 -0.30 3.03
CA TYR A 157 -13.13 -0.32 4.49
C TYR A 157 -12.44 -1.60 5.01
N LYS A 158 -12.73 -2.76 4.40
CA LYS A 158 -12.08 -4.04 4.73
C LYS A 158 -10.62 -4.16 4.23
N LYS A 159 -10.05 -3.09 3.65
CA LYS A 159 -8.61 -2.97 3.31
C LYS A 159 -8.05 -4.18 2.54
N GLY A 160 -8.79 -4.68 1.54
CA GLY A 160 -8.36 -5.82 0.72
C GLY A 160 -8.67 -7.19 1.31
N ALA A 161 -9.23 -7.27 2.51
CA ALA A 161 -9.66 -8.54 3.08
C ALA A 161 -10.79 -9.18 2.24
N TYR A 162 -10.69 -10.48 2.01
CA TYR A 162 -11.71 -11.24 1.29
C TYR A 162 -12.99 -11.42 2.11
N CYS A 163 -14.08 -10.78 1.71
CA CYS A 163 -15.38 -10.83 2.37
C CYS A 163 -16.26 -11.92 1.75
N THR A 164 -16.90 -12.73 2.59
CA THR A 164 -17.97 -13.66 2.16
C THR A 164 -19.27 -12.91 1.90
N ASN A 165 -20.17 -13.47 1.11
CA ASN A 165 -21.49 -12.89 0.94
C ASN A 165 -22.24 -12.71 2.28
N GLY A 166 -22.06 -13.67 3.21
CA GLY A 166 -22.65 -13.57 4.56
C GLY A 166 -22.12 -12.37 5.35
N ASN A 167 -20.82 -12.14 5.35
CA ASN A 167 -20.21 -10.97 6.02
C ASN A 167 -20.74 -9.65 5.45
N ILE A 168 -20.86 -9.57 4.11
CA ILE A 168 -21.39 -8.37 3.45
C ILE A 168 -22.85 -8.14 3.83
N ILE A 169 -23.67 -9.19 3.79
CA ILE A 169 -25.11 -9.13 4.12
C ILE A 169 -25.32 -8.78 5.60
N ALA A 170 -24.49 -9.34 6.49
CA ALA A 170 -24.58 -9.05 7.92
C ALA A 170 -24.39 -7.55 8.21
N VAL A 171 -23.39 -6.91 7.58
CA VAL A 171 -23.08 -5.50 7.85
C VAL A 171 -24.02 -4.55 7.11
N LEU A 172 -24.30 -4.80 5.82
CA LEU A 172 -25.12 -3.87 5.03
C LEU A 172 -26.63 -4.01 5.25
N TRP A 173 -27.09 -5.16 5.70
CA TRP A 173 -28.54 -5.46 5.83
C TRP A 173 -28.90 -6.31 7.05
N GLY A 174 -28.11 -6.21 8.14
CA GLY A 174 -28.42 -6.89 9.41
C GLY A 174 -28.60 -8.41 9.31
N GLY A 175 -27.98 -9.06 8.31
CA GLY A 175 -28.05 -10.52 8.14
C GLY A 175 -29.26 -11.04 7.37
N ASP A 176 -30.03 -10.17 6.70
CA ASP A 176 -31.21 -10.56 5.91
C ASP A 176 -30.83 -11.47 4.74
N ILE A 177 -31.14 -12.77 4.87
CA ILE A 177 -30.80 -13.81 3.90
C ILE A 177 -31.47 -13.57 2.52
N GLU A 178 -32.61 -12.90 2.46
CA GLU A 178 -33.29 -12.60 1.21
C GLU A 178 -32.49 -11.64 0.33
N LYS A 179 -31.54 -10.91 0.89
CA LYS A 179 -30.64 -10.01 0.16
C LYS A 179 -29.58 -10.71 -0.69
N GLN A 180 -29.44 -12.04 -0.67
CA GLN A 180 -28.43 -12.74 -1.48
C GLN A 180 -28.56 -12.49 -2.99
N ALA A 181 -29.79 -12.50 -3.52
CA ALA A 181 -30.02 -12.19 -4.93
C ALA A 181 -29.70 -10.74 -5.26
N TYR A 182 -30.04 -9.83 -4.34
CA TYR A 182 -29.76 -8.40 -4.46
C TYR A 182 -28.26 -8.12 -4.42
N LEU A 183 -27.52 -8.73 -3.49
CA LEU A 183 -26.04 -8.61 -3.43
C LEU A 183 -25.39 -9.07 -4.74
N ARG A 184 -25.81 -10.21 -5.30
CA ARG A 184 -25.29 -10.67 -6.61
C ARG A 184 -25.50 -9.65 -7.72
N LYS A 185 -26.66 -8.98 -7.72
CA LYS A 185 -26.99 -7.90 -8.67
C LYS A 185 -26.07 -6.69 -8.47
N LEU A 186 -25.81 -6.27 -7.21
CA LEU A 186 -24.92 -5.15 -6.90
C LEU A 186 -23.45 -5.46 -7.26
N LEU A 187 -22.97 -6.68 -7.00
CA LEU A 187 -21.62 -7.11 -7.41
C LEU A 187 -21.47 -7.12 -8.94
N SER A 188 -22.50 -7.53 -9.67
CA SER A 188 -22.51 -7.47 -11.14
C SER A 188 -22.53 -6.02 -11.63
N ASP A 189 -23.35 -5.17 -11.03
CA ASP A 189 -23.46 -3.75 -11.35
C ASP A 189 -22.12 -3.01 -11.10
N MET A 190 -21.50 -3.25 -9.96
CA MET A 190 -20.20 -2.69 -9.61
C MET A 190 -19.12 -3.05 -10.65
N ARG A 191 -19.03 -4.33 -11.07
CA ARG A 191 -18.08 -4.75 -12.10
C ARG A 191 -18.36 -4.08 -13.44
N LYS A 192 -19.63 -3.93 -13.83
CA LYS A 192 -19.99 -3.22 -15.05
C LYS A 192 -19.63 -1.74 -15.00
N CYS A 193 -19.78 -1.11 -13.82
CA CYS A 193 -19.38 0.29 -13.64
C CYS A 193 -17.86 0.45 -13.79
N PHE A 194 -17.05 -0.40 -13.15
CA PHE A 194 -15.60 -0.36 -13.32
C PHE A 194 -15.16 -0.78 -14.73
N GLY A 195 -15.80 -1.78 -15.33
CA GLY A 195 -15.51 -2.23 -16.69
C GLY A 195 -15.75 -1.15 -17.74
N SER A 196 -16.73 -0.27 -17.53
CA SER A 196 -16.99 0.85 -18.47
C SER A 196 -15.85 1.87 -18.55
N VAL A 197 -14.93 1.85 -17.57
CA VAL A 197 -13.72 2.71 -17.53
C VAL A 197 -12.42 1.89 -17.59
N GLY A 198 -12.52 0.58 -17.90
CA GLY A 198 -11.35 -0.32 -18.03
C GLY A 198 -10.64 -0.59 -16.70
N LEU A 199 -11.40 -0.72 -15.61
CA LEU A 199 -10.93 -1.00 -14.25
C LEU A 199 -11.55 -2.30 -13.69
N ASP A 200 -11.79 -3.30 -14.56
CA ASP A 200 -12.46 -4.58 -14.22
C ASP A 200 -11.75 -5.34 -13.12
N ASP A 201 -10.46 -5.16 -13.01
CA ASP A 201 -9.56 -5.89 -12.15
C ASP A 201 -9.41 -5.31 -10.72
N VAL A 202 -10.09 -4.19 -10.44
CA VAL A 202 -10.15 -3.59 -9.09
C VAL A 202 -10.89 -4.49 -8.11
N ILE A 203 -11.90 -5.25 -8.59
CA ILE A 203 -12.70 -6.15 -7.78
C ILE A 203 -12.26 -7.59 -8.00
N ALA A 204 -11.50 -8.11 -7.04
CA ALA A 204 -11.04 -9.50 -7.07
C ALA A 204 -12.07 -10.47 -6.47
N LYS A 205 -12.14 -11.69 -7.02
CA LYS A 205 -12.98 -12.77 -6.51
C LYS A 205 -12.17 -14.05 -6.38
N LYS A 206 -12.19 -14.67 -5.20
CA LYS A 206 -11.51 -15.94 -4.95
C LYS A 206 -12.37 -16.82 -4.03
N TYR A 207 -12.63 -18.07 -4.43
CA TYR A 207 -13.40 -19.05 -3.63
C TYR A 207 -14.75 -18.50 -3.10
N GLY A 208 -15.51 -17.81 -3.95
CA GLY A 208 -16.80 -17.21 -3.56
C GLY A 208 -16.74 -15.96 -2.68
N LYS A 209 -15.54 -15.51 -2.31
CA LYS A 209 -15.30 -14.29 -1.55
C LYS A 209 -14.91 -13.15 -2.49
N THR A 210 -15.21 -11.91 -2.10
CA THR A 210 -14.93 -10.70 -2.89
C THR A 210 -14.08 -9.73 -2.07
N CYS A 211 -13.12 -9.06 -2.71
CA CYS A 211 -12.37 -7.96 -2.11
C CYS A 211 -12.08 -6.88 -3.15
N VAL A 212 -11.62 -5.72 -2.70
CA VAL A 212 -10.95 -4.71 -3.52
C VAL A 212 -9.46 -4.99 -3.53
N ASP A 213 -8.82 -4.96 -4.70
CA ASP A 213 -7.36 -5.01 -4.80
C ASP A 213 -6.79 -3.62 -4.44
N MET A 214 -6.24 -3.51 -3.24
CA MET A 214 -5.71 -2.25 -2.71
C MET A 214 -4.51 -1.72 -3.51
N ASN A 215 -3.80 -2.57 -4.26
CA ASN A 215 -2.71 -2.13 -5.13
C ASN A 215 -3.19 -1.35 -6.37
N LYS A 216 -4.48 -1.43 -6.67
CA LYS A 216 -5.13 -0.79 -7.83
C LYS A 216 -5.89 0.47 -7.49
N ILE A 217 -5.95 0.83 -6.22
CA ILE A 217 -6.61 2.03 -5.73
C ILE A 217 -5.65 2.89 -4.90
N GLN A 218 -5.79 4.18 -5.00
CA GLN A 218 -5.14 5.14 -4.11
C GLN A 218 -6.17 5.60 -3.07
N CYS A 219 -6.02 5.21 -1.80
CA CYS A 219 -6.84 5.75 -0.72
C CYS A 219 -6.26 7.07 -0.21
N VAL A 220 -7.14 8.07 -0.05
CA VAL A 220 -6.83 9.36 0.56
C VAL A 220 -7.64 9.47 1.86
N GLY A 221 -6.97 9.56 2.98
CA GLY A 221 -7.56 9.45 4.32
C GLY A 221 -7.55 8.01 4.85
N ASN A 222 -8.07 7.82 6.06
CA ASN A 222 -8.13 6.50 6.70
C ASN A 222 -9.40 5.75 6.28
N PRO A 223 -9.31 4.54 5.69
CA PRO A 223 -10.50 3.74 5.36
C PRO A 223 -11.44 3.48 6.55
N SER A 224 -10.97 3.54 7.80
CA SER A 224 -11.83 3.40 8.98
C SER A 224 -12.87 4.51 9.10
N GLU A 225 -12.61 5.72 8.58
CA GLU A 225 -13.55 6.85 8.56
C GLU A 225 -14.80 6.58 7.68
N ILE A 226 -14.69 5.61 6.77
CA ILE A 226 -15.81 5.21 5.90
C ILE A 226 -16.95 4.61 6.75
N ALA A 227 -16.60 3.81 7.78
CA ALA A 227 -17.60 3.17 8.65
C ALA A 227 -18.44 4.20 9.41
N GLU A 228 -17.83 5.29 9.87
CA GLU A 228 -18.53 6.38 10.57
C GLU A 228 -19.58 7.04 9.66
N LYS A 229 -19.22 7.29 8.38
CA LYS A 229 -20.15 7.89 7.41
C LYS A 229 -21.38 7.02 7.14
N PHE A 230 -21.20 5.70 7.04
CA PHE A 230 -22.28 4.78 6.69
C PHE A 230 -22.96 4.15 7.91
N GLY A 231 -22.49 4.47 9.14
CA GLY A 231 -23.08 3.97 10.38
C GLY A 231 -22.90 2.47 10.60
N TRP A 232 -21.84 1.87 10.02
CA TRP A 232 -21.52 0.46 10.27
C TRP A 232 -20.86 0.33 11.64
N ILE A 233 -21.53 -0.39 12.54
CA ILE A 233 -21.02 -0.75 13.86
C ILE A 233 -20.50 -2.19 13.72
N GLU A 234 -19.25 -2.42 14.11
CA GLU A 234 -18.69 -3.76 14.31
C GLU A 234 -19.12 -4.37 15.63
#